data_ad93f7488787050017af7bd320d2d23a
#
_entry.id   ad93f7488787050017af7bd320d2d23a
#
_cell.length_a   1.000
_cell.length_b   1.000
_cell.length_c   1.000
_cell.angle_alpha   90.00
_cell.angle_beta   90.00
_cell.angle_gamma   90.00
#
_symmetry.space_group_name_H-M   'P 1'
#
loop_
_entity.id
_entity.type
_entity.pdbx_description
1 polymer ?
#
loop_
_entity_poly.entity_id
_entity_poly.type
_entity_poly.pdbx_seq_one_letter_code
_entity_poly.pdbx_strand_id
1 'polypeptide(L)'
;MKTIEVVAALIIKRGLFFAAQRGESMAHAMSWEFPGGKVEPGECHREALARELFEEFKIKAYATDFIATRETIEPERIIKVHLYKTIVESDTFTRTEHAQFQWISLAQAYDLTWTQADRAFLDLIGGVVESQKSLYEALPEDFDALPTRPRGAHIFRAVQKPWDAAQNPHHSIGHKTIQILETEFDASKLEIDDAIHAPDGTTRIIFRLHDGLKIETIHMPRDVKSPRVTLCISSQVGCAMNCAFCATATLGLRRNLTASEIVQQVICAVDAFGPSQSHAINIVFMGMGEALMNTDNVLRAIDILSHPNGLAIPPVRMTLSTSGISSELPKIQNAPNRPNIAISINATTDETRSKLMPINKKFPLASIRQTLADWPYRSHEKVLLEYVLLSGINDTDDDARRLAQFALRLPHNINIIPYNETPRDTFHAPTPDDVQRFIRILQDAGCLVTLRVARGVQVGGACGQLLAKRAKQND
;
A
#
# COMPACT_ATOMS: atom_id res chain seq x y z
N MET A 1 31.90 -40.45 15.49
CA MET A 1 30.68 -40.33 14.65
C MET A 1 31.09 -39.70 13.33
N LYS A 2 30.57 -40.20 12.23
CA LYS A 2 30.83 -39.62 10.90
C LYS A 2 29.94 -38.40 10.71
N THR A 3 30.51 -37.23 10.38
CA THR A 3 29.75 -36.05 10.05
C THR A 3 29.39 -36.07 8.56
N ILE A 4 28.12 -35.77 8.25
CA ILE A 4 27.61 -35.62 6.88
C ILE A 4 27.17 -34.17 6.74
N GLU A 5 27.82 -33.45 5.82
CA GLU A 5 27.43 -32.09 5.45
C GLU A 5 26.33 -32.16 4.38
N VAL A 6 25.25 -31.42 4.59
CA VAL A 6 24.09 -31.32 3.70
C VAL A 6 23.79 -29.86 3.43
N VAL A 7 23.46 -29.52 2.22
CA VAL A 7 22.99 -28.17 1.83
C VAL A 7 21.52 -28.20 1.50
N ALA A 8 20.81 -27.15 1.87
CA ALA A 8 19.38 -27.01 1.63
C ALA A 8 19.05 -25.62 1.07
N ALA A 9 18.07 -25.53 0.19
CA ALA A 9 17.67 -24.32 -0.48
C ALA A 9 16.38 -23.73 0.12
N LEU A 10 16.43 -22.49 0.56
CA LEU A 10 15.26 -21.67 0.78
C LEU A 10 14.98 -20.86 -0.50
N ILE A 11 14.06 -21.35 -1.31
CA ILE A 11 13.60 -20.68 -2.53
C ILE A 11 12.30 -19.98 -2.18
N ILE A 12 12.27 -18.65 -2.28
CA ILE A 12 11.10 -17.83 -1.92
C ILE A 12 10.54 -17.18 -3.19
N LYS A 13 9.22 -17.15 -3.31
CA LYS A 13 8.50 -16.49 -4.39
C LYS A 13 7.14 -15.98 -3.91
N ARG A 14 6.89 -14.67 -4.02
CA ARG A 14 5.61 -14.05 -3.66
C ARG A 14 5.16 -14.35 -2.23
N GLY A 15 6.09 -14.32 -1.27
CA GLY A 15 5.80 -14.62 0.13
C GLY A 15 5.54 -16.11 0.44
N LEU A 16 5.67 -17.00 -0.56
CA LEU A 16 5.66 -18.45 -0.40
C LEU A 16 7.07 -18.99 -0.54
N PHE A 17 7.34 -20.14 0.04
CA PHE A 17 8.58 -20.85 -0.18
C PHE A 17 8.35 -22.26 -0.72
N PHE A 18 9.35 -22.76 -1.46
CA PHE A 18 9.29 -24.07 -2.08
C PHE A 18 9.63 -25.16 -1.07
N ALA A 19 8.78 -26.16 -0.95
CA ALA A 19 8.98 -27.33 -0.12
C ALA A 19 8.80 -28.61 -0.96
N ALA A 20 9.63 -29.61 -0.70
CA ALA A 20 9.57 -30.90 -1.35
C ALA A 20 9.16 -32.00 -0.35
N GLN A 21 8.40 -32.99 -0.80
CA GLN A 21 8.02 -34.14 0.01
C GLN A 21 8.84 -35.36 -0.42
N ARG A 22 9.50 -35.99 0.53
CA ARG A 22 10.31 -37.18 0.30
C ARG A 22 9.49 -38.34 -0.24
N GLY A 23 10.08 -39.09 -1.18
CA GLY A 23 9.45 -40.29 -1.74
C GLY A 23 9.30 -41.41 -0.72
N GLU A 24 8.42 -42.37 -0.99
CA GLU A 24 8.16 -43.53 -0.11
C GLU A 24 9.39 -44.41 0.14
N SER A 25 10.33 -44.44 -0.80
CA SER A 25 11.59 -45.23 -0.69
C SER A 25 12.72 -44.49 0.04
N MET A 26 12.55 -43.22 0.36
CA MET A 26 13.57 -42.38 1.01
C MET A 26 13.53 -42.56 2.53
N ALA A 27 14.67 -42.28 3.18
CA ALA A 27 14.68 -42.13 4.65
C ALA A 27 13.73 -41.01 5.08
N HIS A 28 12.99 -41.15 6.21
CA HIS A 28 11.95 -40.25 6.63
C HIS A 28 10.86 -40.03 5.55
N ALA A 29 10.40 -41.15 4.95
CA ALA A 29 9.41 -41.17 3.88
C ALA A 29 8.22 -40.24 4.16
N MET A 30 7.73 -39.56 3.13
CA MET A 30 6.59 -38.64 3.15
C MET A 30 6.76 -37.39 4.05
N SER A 31 7.92 -37.17 4.67
CA SER A 31 8.21 -35.92 5.37
C SER A 31 8.57 -34.81 4.37
N TRP A 32 8.21 -33.56 4.74
CA TRP A 32 8.59 -32.38 3.99
C TRP A 32 10.00 -31.94 4.34
N GLU A 33 10.70 -31.34 3.38
CA GLU A 33 12.05 -30.84 3.51
C GLU A 33 12.30 -29.62 2.60
N PHE A 34 13.36 -28.87 2.89
CA PHE A 34 13.92 -27.94 1.92
C PHE A 34 14.73 -28.74 0.89
N PRO A 35 14.55 -28.47 -0.43
CA PRO A 35 15.26 -29.22 -1.47
C PRO A 35 16.79 -29.04 -1.34
N GLY A 36 17.54 -30.10 -1.59
CA GLY A 36 18.99 -30.12 -1.48
C GLY A 36 19.52 -31.49 -1.13
N GLY A 37 20.82 -31.60 -0.86
CA GLY A 37 21.43 -32.88 -0.61
C GLY A 37 22.83 -32.81 -0.04
N LYS A 38 23.61 -33.89 -0.18
CA LYS A 38 24.91 -34.03 0.45
C LYS A 38 25.99 -33.25 -0.30
N VAL A 39 26.92 -32.67 0.46
CA VAL A 39 28.13 -32.07 -0.10
C VAL A 39 29.12 -33.18 -0.43
N GLU A 40 29.57 -33.22 -1.68
CA GLU A 40 30.57 -34.19 -2.14
C GLU A 40 32.01 -33.76 -1.80
N PRO A 41 32.97 -34.69 -1.71
CA PRO A 41 34.35 -34.34 -1.41
C PRO A 41 34.96 -33.38 -2.43
N GLY A 42 35.44 -32.25 -1.95
CA GLY A 42 36.04 -31.19 -2.79
C GLY A 42 35.09 -30.18 -3.37
N GLU A 43 33.79 -30.29 -3.09
CA GLU A 43 32.73 -29.39 -3.53
C GLU A 43 32.48 -28.34 -2.49
N CYS A 44 32.25 -27.08 -2.87
CA CYS A 44 31.75 -26.06 -1.95
C CYS A 44 30.23 -26.15 -1.82
N HIS A 45 29.65 -25.58 -0.73
CA HIS A 45 28.22 -25.65 -0.47
C HIS A 45 27.36 -25.10 -1.62
N ARG A 46 27.81 -24.03 -2.30
CA ARG A 46 27.07 -23.44 -3.41
C ARG A 46 27.06 -24.30 -4.67
N GLU A 47 28.16 -25.00 -4.93
CA GLU A 47 28.26 -25.96 -6.02
C GLU A 47 27.40 -27.18 -5.76
N ALA A 48 27.47 -27.73 -4.53
CA ALA A 48 26.64 -28.84 -4.08
C ALA A 48 25.14 -28.50 -4.25
N LEU A 49 24.72 -27.34 -3.78
CA LEU A 49 23.32 -26.93 -3.86
C LEU A 49 22.86 -26.78 -5.31
N ALA A 50 23.67 -26.18 -6.18
CA ALA A 50 23.35 -26.05 -7.61
C ALA A 50 23.24 -27.42 -8.30
N ARG A 51 24.12 -28.34 -7.98
CA ARG A 51 24.12 -29.72 -8.52
C ARG A 51 22.87 -30.46 -8.06
N GLU A 52 22.58 -30.49 -6.75
CA GLU A 52 21.41 -31.19 -6.17
C GLU A 52 20.10 -30.69 -6.75
N LEU A 53 19.90 -29.37 -6.82
CA LEU A 53 18.69 -28.82 -7.41
C LEU A 53 18.54 -29.11 -8.91
N PHE A 54 19.64 -29.21 -9.62
CA PHE A 54 19.63 -29.66 -11.02
C PHE A 54 19.31 -31.17 -11.13
N GLU A 55 19.84 -31.98 -10.25
CA GLU A 55 19.58 -33.44 -10.24
C GLU A 55 18.13 -33.73 -9.88
N GLU A 56 17.61 -33.12 -8.80
CA GLU A 56 16.27 -33.38 -8.25
C GLU A 56 15.14 -32.73 -9.03
N PHE A 57 15.33 -31.51 -9.57
CA PHE A 57 14.27 -30.72 -10.16
C PHE A 57 14.56 -30.20 -11.58
N LYS A 58 15.74 -30.52 -12.15
CA LYS A 58 16.19 -30.03 -13.46
C LYS A 58 16.22 -28.52 -13.58
N ILE A 59 16.51 -27.83 -12.47
CA ILE A 59 16.51 -26.38 -12.39
C ILE A 59 17.92 -25.85 -12.12
N LYS A 60 18.29 -24.77 -12.79
CA LYS A 60 19.52 -24.04 -12.47
C LYS A 60 19.25 -23.09 -11.30
N ALA A 61 20.10 -23.17 -10.30
CA ALA A 61 19.95 -22.44 -9.06
C ALA A 61 21.26 -21.82 -8.59
N TYR A 62 21.16 -20.74 -7.83
CA TYR A 62 22.30 -19.99 -7.27
C TYR A 62 22.04 -19.68 -5.79
N ALA A 63 22.86 -20.24 -4.90
CA ALA A 63 22.83 -19.88 -3.48
C ALA A 63 23.37 -18.46 -3.30
N THR A 64 22.59 -17.59 -2.64
CA THR A 64 22.95 -16.19 -2.35
C THR A 64 23.43 -16.04 -0.92
N ASP A 65 22.53 -16.03 0.06
CA ASP A 65 22.83 -15.75 1.45
C ASP A 65 22.81 -17.03 2.30
N PHE A 66 23.82 -17.19 3.14
CA PHE A 66 23.79 -18.21 4.17
C PHE A 66 22.84 -17.79 5.28
N ILE A 67 21.88 -18.67 5.64
CA ILE A 67 20.88 -18.39 6.66
C ILE A 67 21.31 -18.98 7.99
N ALA A 68 21.49 -20.27 8.07
CA ALA A 68 21.87 -20.97 9.29
C ALA A 68 22.35 -22.40 9.04
N THR A 69 22.99 -22.96 10.07
CA THR A 69 23.26 -24.41 10.16
C THR A 69 22.43 -25.01 11.28
N ARG A 70 21.91 -26.21 11.08
CA ARG A 70 21.31 -27.08 12.09
C ARG A 70 21.96 -28.43 12.10
N GLU A 71 22.17 -28.97 13.29
CA GLU A 71 22.77 -30.29 13.49
C GLU A 71 21.73 -31.24 14.07
N THR A 72 21.66 -32.44 13.49
CA THR A 72 20.86 -33.54 14.01
C THR A 72 21.80 -34.70 14.33
N ILE A 73 21.75 -35.18 15.58
CA ILE A 73 22.57 -36.30 16.03
C ILE A 73 21.75 -37.60 15.90
N GLU A 74 22.23 -38.48 15.05
CA GLU A 74 21.71 -39.85 14.92
C GLU A 74 22.67 -40.86 15.57
N PRO A 75 22.26 -42.10 15.82
CA PRO A 75 23.06 -43.07 16.58
C PRO A 75 24.48 -43.26 16.06
N GLU A 76 24.67 -43.19 14.73
CA GLU A 76 25.96 -43.50 14.10
C GLU A 76 26.58 -42.30 13.38
N ARG A 77 25.86 -41.17 13.23
CA ARG A 77 26.30 -40.02 12.44
C ARG A 77 25.73 -38.72 12.94
N ILE A 78 26.40 -37.63 12.60
CA ILE A 78 25.92 -36.26 12.76
C ILE A 78 25.59 -35.72 11.39
N ILE A 79 24.36 -35.21 11.21
CA ILE A 79 23.93 -34.55 9.98
C ILE A 79 23.94 -33.04 10.24
N LYS A 80 24.71 -32.30 9.45
CA LYS A 80 24.76 -30.84 9.48
C LYS A 80 24.08 -30.30 8.24
N VAL A 81 22.95 -29.65 8.39
CA VAL A 81 22.22 -29.00 7.29
C VAL A 81 22.51 -27.52 7.25
N HIS A 82 22.97 -27.04 6.12
CA HIS A 82 23.29 -25.64 5.85
C HIS A 82 22.25 -25.05 4.92
N LEU A 83 21.39 -24.16 5.46
CA LEU A 83 20.31 -23.53 4.69
C LEU A 83 20.81 -22.24 4.02
N TYR A 84 20.59 -22.14 2.72
CA TYR A 84 20.92 -20.97 1.91
C TYR A 84 19.68 -20.41 1.23
N LYS A 85 19.54 -19.06 1.23
CA LYS A 85 18.62 -18.40 0.31
C LYS A 85 19.09 -18.68 -1.12
N THR A 86 18.16 -19.05 -2.01
CA THR A 86 18.49 -19.58 -3.32
C THR A 86 17.59 -19.00 -4.40
N ILE A 87 18.21 -18.52 -5.48
CA ILE A 87 17.54 -18.03 -6.68
C ILE A 87 17.50 -19.13 -7.73
N VAL A 88 16.39 -19.26 -8.45
CA VAL A 88 16.22 -20.23 -9.54
C VAL A 88 16.00 -19.53 -10.89
N GLU A 89 16.49 -20.11 -11.99
CA GLU A 89 16.38 -19.52 -13.34
C GLU A 89 15.05 -19.84 -14.03
N SER A 90 14.24 -20.77 -13.51
CA SER A 90 12.99 -21.22 -14.14
C SER A 90 11.95 -21.60 -13.09
N ASP A 91 10.68 -21.44 -13.44
CA ASP A 91 9.52 -21.90 -12.65
C ASP A 91 9.10 -23.33 -13.03
N THR A 92 9.75 -23.93 -14.01
CA THR A 92 9.45 -25.27 -14.48
C THR A 92 10.32 -26.27 -13.72
N PHE A 93 9.74 -26.91 -12.73
CA PHE A 93 10.37 -27.95 -11.93
C PHE A 93 9.97 -29.31 -12.49
N THR A 94 10.96 -30.14 -12.77
CA THR A 94 10.75 -31.55 -13.16
C THR A 94 11.15 -32.43 -12.01
N ARG A 95 10.19 -33.02 -11.36
CA ARG A 95 10.41 -33.94 -10.22
C ARG A 95 11.07 -35.22 -10.67
N THR A 96 12.16 -35.62 -10.00
CA THR A 96 12.86 -36.88 -10.26
C THR A 96 12.70 -37.90 -9.13
N GLU A 97 12.86 -37.50 -7.87
CA GLU A 97 12.93 -38.41 -6.72
C GLU A 97 11.85 -38.16 -5.67
N HIS A 98 11.37 -36.93 -5.52
CA HIS A 98 10.39 -36.54 -4.51
C HIS A 98 8.97 -37.00 -4.85
N ALA A 99 8.14 -37.26 -3.84
CA ALA A 99 6.71 -37.61 -4.01
C ALA A 99 5.93 -36.45 -4.62
N GLN A 100 6.14 -35.24 -4.11
CA GLN A 100 5.56 -33.99 -4.63
C GLN A 100 6.38 -32.78 -4.18
N PHE A 101 6.03 -31.61 -4.70
CA PHE A 101 6.52 -30.33 -4.21
C PHE A 101 5.39 -29.28 -4.21
N GLN A 102 5.50 -28.28 -3.37
CA GLN A 102 4.51 -27.21 -3.26
C GLN A 102 5.18 -25.87 -2.90
N TRP A 103 4.55 -24.81 -3.36
CA TRP A 103 4.77 -23.46 -2.83
C TRP A 103 3.84 -23.24 -1.66
N ILE A 104 4.38 -23.05 -0.47
CA ILE A 104 3.62 -22.96 0.78
C ILE A 104 3.94 -21.68 1.56
N SER A 105 2.95 -21.17 2.27
CA SER A 105 3.17 -20.11 3.26
C SER A 105 3.78 -20.66 4.54
N LEU A 106 4.37 -19.79 5.35
CA LEU A 106 4.90 -20.18 6.66
C LEU A 106 3.79 -20.78 7.55
N ALA A 107 2.59 -20.21 7.52
CA ALA A 107 1.46 -20.74 8.27
C ALA A 107 1.10 -22.19 7.86
N GLN A 108 1.03 -22.47 6.56
CA GLN A 108 0.80 -23.81 6.05
C GLN A 108 1.93 -24.78 6.41
N ALA A 109 3.18 -24.29 6.46
CA ALA A 109 4.33 -25.13 6.80
C ALA A 109 4.24 -25.69 8.23
N TYR A 110 3.68 -24.95 9.17
CA TYR A 110 3.51 -25.41 10.54
C TYR A 110 2.52 -26.59 10.68
N ASP A 111 1.63 -26.77 9.71
CA ASP A 111 0.66 -27.86 9.68
C ASP A 111 1.20 -29.14 9.01
N LEU A 112 2.39 -29.08 8.40
CA LEU A 112 3.01 -30.19 7.70
C LEU A 112 4.00 -30.97 8.59
N THR A 113 4.22 -32.25 8.26
CA THR A 113 5.22 -33.10 8.92
C THR A 113 6.57 -32.95 8.22
N TRP A 114 7.52 -32.29 8.86
CA TRP A 114 8.88 -32.04 8.35
C TRP A 114 9.88 -33.05 8.87
N THR A 115 11.02 -33.20 8.16
CA THR A 115 12.19 -33.84 8.76
C THR A 115 12.62 -33.06 10.01
N GLN A 116 13.29 -33.72 10.96
CA GLN A 116 13.69 -33.05 12.22
C GLN A 116 14.64 -31.85 11.96
N ALA A 117 15.56 -32.01 11.02
CA ALA A 117 16.52 -30.94 10.68
C ALA A 117 15.83 -29.73 10.04
N ASP A 118 14.94 -29.98 9.09
CA ASP A 118 14.26 -28.91 8.35
C ASP A 118 13.21 -28.17 9.19
N ARG A 119 12.50 -28.90 10.06
CA ARG A 119 11.55 -28.31 11.01
C ARG A 119 12.20 -27.20 11.86
N ALA A 120 13.45 -27.41 12.26
CA ALA A 120 14.19 -26.45 13.08
C ALA A 120 14.52 -25.13 12.35
N PHE A 121 14.37 -25.06 11.02
CA PHE A 121 14.55 -23.84 10.27
C PHE A 121 13.29 -22.98 10.17
N LEU A 122 12.09 -23.54 10.35
CA LEU A 122 10.84 -22.80 10.15
C LEU A 122 10.75 -21.53 11.01
N ASP A 123 11.22 -21.61 12.26
CA ASP A 123 11.22 -20.48 13.18
C ASP A 123 12.24 -19.39 12.78
N LEU A 124 13.27 -19.76 12.02
CA LEU A 124 14.29 -18.82 11.53
C LEU A 124 13.89 -18.16 10.21
N ILE A 125 13.25 -18.93 9.31
CA ILE A 125 12.88 -18.39 8.00
C ILE A 125 11.70 -17.45 8.05
N GLY A 126 10.92 -17.43 9.14
CA GLY A 126 9.82 -16.49 9.34
C GLY A 126 10.28 -15.05 9.12
N GLY A 127 11.35 -14.64 9.79
CA GLY A 127 11.93 -13.31 9.59
C GLY A 127 12.48 -13.07 8.18
N VAL A 128 12.93 -14.10 7.46
CA VAL A 128 13.44 -13.99 6.09
C VAL A 128 12.32 -13.92 5.07
N VAL A 129 11.27 -14.72 5.24
CA VAL A 129 10.09 -14.74 4.35
C VAL A 129 9.26 -13.47 4.52
N GLU A 130 9.03 -13.03 5.77
CA GLU A 130 8.28 -11.82 6.10
C GLU A 130 9.06 -10.53 5.84
N SER A 131 10.39 -10.58 5.77
CA SER A 131 11.25 -9.42 5.53
C SER A 131 11.52 -9.14 4.05
N GLN A 132 10.93 -9.91 3.12
CA GLN A 132 11.06 -9.56 1.70
C GLN A 132 10.48 -8.18 1.45
N LYS A 133 11.36 -7.27 0.98
CA LYS A 133 10.94 -5.94 0.55
C LYS A 133 9.95 -6.09 -0.61
N SER A 134 8.84 -5.37 -0.54
CA SER A 134 7.92 -5.38 -1.67
C SER A 134 8.57 -4.78 -2.91
N LEU A 135 8.33 -5.41 -4.06
CA LEU A 135 8.74 -4.91 -5.38
C LEU A 135 8.27 -3.48 -5.63
N TYR A 136 7.09 -3.13 -5.13
CA TYR A 136 6.48 -1.80 -5.29
C TYR A 136 6.99 -0.75 -4.30
N GLU A 137 7.79 -1.17 -3.32
CA GLU A 137 8.50 -0.31 -2.36
C GLU A 137 9.97 -0.12 -2.67
N ALA A 138 10.50 -0.96 -3.57
CA ALA A 138 11.88 -0.90 -4.01
C ALA A 138 12.16 0.35 -4.84
N LEU A 139 13.36 0.89 -4.72
CA LEU A 139 13.88 2.01 -5.50
C LEU A 139 14.93 1.52 -6.51
N PRO A 140 15.35 2.34 -7.48
CA PRO A 140 16.32 1.93 -8.49
C PRO A 140 17.60 1.30 -7.93
N GLU A 141 18.13 1.83 -6.82
CA GLU A 141 19.33 1.34 -6.16
C GLU A 141 19.20 -0.07 -5.61
N ASP A 142 18.00 -0.47 -5.18
CA ASP A 142 17.73 -1.85 -4.72
C ASP A 142 17.89 -2.85 -5.87
N PHE A 143 17.52 -2.46 -7.08
CA PHE A 143 17.65 -3.28 -8.27
C PHE A 143 19.09 -3.30 -8.82
N ASP A 144 19.82 -2.18 -8.72
CA ASP A 144 21.21 -2.09 -9.11
C ASP A 144 22.10 -3.01 -8.23
N ALA A 145 21.68 -3.30 -7.00
CA ALA A 145 22.37 -4.20 -6.08
C ALA A 145 22.20 -5.70 -6.42
N LEU A 146 21.30 -6.06 -7.34
CA LEU A 146 21.05 -7.45 -7.70
C LEU A 146 22.27 -8.11 -8.40
N PRO A 147 22.48 -9.43 -8.23
CA PRO A 147 23.64 -10.15 -8.79
C PRO A 147 23.83 -10.00 -10.30
N THR A 148 22.73 -9.83 -11.03
CA THR A 148 22.73 -9.63 -12.49
C THR A 148 23.02 -8.20 -12.91
N ARG A 149 23.18 -7.28 -11.95
CA ARG A 149 23.42 -5.86 -12.18
C ARG A 149 22.53 -5.26 -13.29
N PRO A 150 21.22 -5.44 -13.20
CA PRO A 150 20.32 -4.83 -14.17
C PRO A 150 20.34 -3.31 -14.01
N ARG A 151 19.85 -2.57 -15.02
CA ARG A 151 19.66 -1.13 -14.89
C ARG A 151 18.45 -0.86 -13.98
N GLY A 152 18.70 -0.54 -12.71
CA GLY A 152 17.64 -0.38 -11.70
C GLY A 152 16.58 0.64 -12.08
N ALA A 153 16.97 1.78 -12.68
CA ALA A 153 16.04 2.76 -13.20
C ALA A 153 15.06 2.19 -14.27
N HIS A 154 15.54 1.26 -15.09
CA HIS A 154 14.70 0.60 -16.10
C HIS A 154 13.69 -0.36 -15.46
N ILE A 155 14.14 -1.18 -14.50
CA ILE A 155 13.26 -2.08 -13.76
C ILE A 155 12.21 -1.26 -12.99
N PHE A 156 12.64 -0.25 -12.25
CA PHE A 156 11.77 0.62 -11.50
C PHE A 156 10.66 1.22 -12.38
N ARG A 157 11.03 1.72 -13.57
CA ARG A 157 10.07 2.23 -14.54
C ARG A 157 9.06 1.17 -14.96
N ALA A 158 9.52 -0.04 -15.29
CA ALA A 158 8.63 -1.11 -15.74
C ALA A 158 7.67 -1.59 -14.65
N VAL A 159 8.11 -1.60 -13.39
CA VAL A 159 7.27 -1.90 -12.23
C VAL A 159 6.23 -0.80 -11.99
N GLN A 160 6.65 0.47 -12.07
CA GLN A 160 5.77 1.62 -11.81
C GLN A 160 4.81 1.94 -12.97
N LYS A 161 5.15 1.52 -14.21
CA LYS A 161 4.36 1.76 -15.42
C LYS A 161 4.20 0.49 -16.24
N PRO A 162 3.48 -0.52 -15.74
CA PRO A 162 3.33 -1.80 -16.45
C PRO A 162 2.66 -1.64 -17.83
N TRP A 163 1.75 -0.67 -17.99
CA TRP A 163 1.14 -0.34 -19.29
C TRP A 163 2.12 0.21 -20.33
N ASP A 164 3.18 0.89 -19.90
CA ASP A 164 4.23 1.43 -20.77
C ASP A 164 5.05 0.29 -21.39
N ALA A 165 5.36 -0.74 -20.59
CA ALA A 165 6.05 -1.95 -21.03
C ALA A 165 5.20 -2.75 -22.04
N ALA A 166 3.88 -2.81 -21.86
CA ALA A 166 2.97 -3.49 -22.77
C ALA A 166 2.87 -2.79 -24.15
N GLN A 167 3.03 -1.46 -24.17
CA GLN A 167 2.94 -0.67 -25.41
C GLN A 167 4.32 -0.49 -26.11
N ASN A 168 5.41 -0.59 -25.36
CA ASN A 168 6.77 -0.40 -25.86
C ASN A 168 7.69 -1.54 -25.38
N PRO A 169 7.99 -2.54 -26.26
CA PRO A 169 8.82 -3.67 -25.93
C PRO A 169 10.22 -3.32 -25.41
N HIS A 170 10.76 -2.14 -25.76
CA HIS A 170 12.04 -1.64 -25.22
C HIS A 170 11.99 -1.29 -23.74
N HIS A 171 10.79 -1.13 -23.16
CA HIS A 171 10.57 -0.91 -21.74
C HIS A 171 10.20 -2.20 -20.99
N SER A 172 10.11 -3.34 -21.69
CA SER A 172 9.85 -4.64 -21.07
C SER A 172 11.07 -5.15 -20.30
N ILE A 173 10.83 -5.89 -19.24
CA ILE A 173 11.86 -6.59 -18.47
C ILE A 173 11.98 -7.99 -19.06
N GLY A 174 13.23 -8.44 -19.32
CA GLY A 174 13.48 -9.79 -19.79
C GLY A 174 13.04 -10.87 -18.78
N HIS A 175 12.60 -12.03 -19.27
CA HIS A 175 12.06 -13.13 -18.44
C HIS A 175 12.98 -13.53 -17.29
N LYS A 176 14.30 -13.63 -17.52
CA LYS A 176 15.29 -13.97 -16.48
C LYS A 176 15.30 -12.91 -15.35
N THR A 177 15.18 -11.63 -15.68
CA THR A 177 15.14 -10.56 -14.67
C THR A 177 13.83 -10.62 -13.88
N ILE A 178 12.70 -10.92 -14.51
CA ILE A 178 11.41 -11.10 -13.82
C ILE A 178 11.52 -12.19 -12.76
N GLN A 179 12.10 -13.34 -13.11
CA GLN A 179 12.30 -14.44 -12.18
C GLN A 179 13.16 -14.07 -10.97
N ILE A 180 14.24 -13.32 -11.21
CA ILE A 180 15.10 -12.82 -10.11
C ILE A 180 14.30 -11.86 -9.21
N LEU A 181 13.52 -10.94 -9.79
CA LEU A 181 12.70 -10.03 -9.03
C LEU A 181 11.65 -10.75 -8.17
N GLU A 182 10.99 -11.77 -8.71
CA GLU A 182 10.01 -12.59 -7.98
C GLU A 182 10.63 -13.42 -6.84
N THR A 183 11.95 -13.68 -6.90
CA THR A 183 12.68 -14.38 -5.85
C THR A 183 13.23 -13.43 -4.78
N GLU A 184 13.73 -12.26 -5.19
CA GLU A 184 14.37 -11.29 -4.29
C GLU A 184 13.36 -10.35 -3.60
N PHE A 185 12.21 -10.13 -4.23
CA PHE A 185 11.17 -9.21 -3.75
C PHE A 185 9.83 -9.92 -3.63
N ASP A 186 9.01 -9.44 -2.70
CA ASP A 186 7.59 -9.76 -2.72
C ASP A 186 6.94 -8.99 -3.89
N ALA A 187 6.61 -9.73 -4.94
CA ALA A 187 5.96 -9.22 -6.15
C ALA A 187 4.42 -9.32 -6.10
N SER A 188 3.84 -9.55 -4.93
CA SER A 188 2.39 -9.63 -4.74
C SER A 188 1.73 -8.33 -5.19
N LYS A 189 0.76 -8.44 -6.10
CA LYS A 189 -0.01 -7.32 -6.64
C LYS A 189 -1.38 -7.26 -5.99
N LEU A 190 -1.87 -6.05 -5.72
CA LEU A 190 -3.26 -5.86 -5.27
C LEU A 190 -4.23 -6.38 -6.33
N GLU A 191 -5.21 -7.15 -5.87
CA GLU A 191 -6.28 -7.66 -6.72
C GLU A 191 -7.46 -6.69 -6.71
N ILE A 192 -8.02 -6.40 -7.90
CA ILE A 192 -9.30 -5.69 -7.99
C ILE A 192 -10.40 -6.70 -7.68
N ASP A 193 -11.01 -6.58 -6.50
CA ASP A 193 -12.13 -7.43 -6.06
C ASP A 193 -13.44 -6.98 -6.73
N ASP A 194 -13.61 -5.67 -6.97
CA ASP A 194 -14.78 -5.10 -7.64
C ASP A 194 -14.47 -3.70 -8.19
N ALA A 195 -15.16 -3.29 -9.24
CA ALA A 195 -15.05 -1.97 -9.84
C ALA A 195 -16.44 -1.48 -10.30
N ILE A 196 -16.94 -0.44 -9.63
CA ILE A 196 -18.29 0.07 -9.82
C ILE A 196 -18.23 1.44 -10.51
N HIS A 197 -18.86 1.55 -11.68
CA HIS A 197 -18.82 2.75 -12.49
C HIS A 197 -20.05 3.63 -12.24
N ALA A 198 -19.81 4.92 -12.02
CA ALA A 198 -20.86 5.93 -11.94
C ALA A 198 -21.06 6.63 -13.30
N PRO A 199 -22.26 7.17 -13.57
CA PRO A 199 -22.56 7.88 -14.82
C PRO A 199 -21.68 9.12 -15.07
N ASP A 200 -21.11 9.70 -14.01
CA ASP A 200 -20.19 10.84 -14.10
C ASP A 200 -18.75 10.45 -14.47
N GLY A 201 -18.54 9.18 -14.85
CA GLY A 201 -17.25 8.58 -15.20
C GLY A 201 -16.38 8.20 -13.99
N THR A 202 -16.85 8.43 -12.77
CA THR A 202 -16.14 8.01 -11.55
C THR A 202 -16.21 6.49 -11.43
N THR A 203 -15.08 5.86 -11.08
CA THR A 203 -15.02 4.43 -10.76
C THR A 203 -14.62 4.24 -9.32
N ARG A 204 -15.43 3.55 -8.55
CA ARG A 204 -15.09 3.05 -7.22
C ARG A 204 -14.46 1.68 -7.36
N ILE A 205 -13.20 1.56 -6.94
CA ILE A 205 -12.40 0.33 -7.02
C ILE A 205 -12.27 -0.25 -5.62
N ILE A 206 -12.61 -1.51 -5.46
CA ILE A 206 -12.40 -2.27 -4.23
C ILE A 206 -11.20 -3.18 -4.46
N PHE A 207 -10.14 -2.98 -3.70
CA PHE A 207 -8.97 -3.83 -3.71
C PHE A 207 -9.04 -4.86 -2.58
N ARG A 208 -8.60 -6.09 -2.88
CA ARG A 208 -8.32 -7.13 -1.90
C ARG A 208 -6.84 -7.14 -1.56
N LEU A 209 -6.54 -7.05 -0.27
CA LEU A 209 -5.20 -7.17 0.27
C LEU A 209 -4.82 -8.64 0.46
N HIS A 210 -3.53 -8.94 0.65
CA HIS A 210 -3.02 -10.30 0.83
C HIS A 210 -3.60 -11.02 2.06
N ASP A 211 -3.99 -10.28 3.10
CA ASP A 211 -4.63 -10.79 4.32
C ASP A 211 -6.16 -10.92 4.17
N GLY A 212 -6.70 -10.73 2.97
CA GLY A 212 -8.13 -10.80 2.66
C GLY A 212 -8.93 -9.56 3.05
N LEU A 213 -8.32 -8.57 3.73
CA LEU A 213 -8.96 -7.30 4.01
C LEU A 213 -9.17 -6.50 2.72
N LYS A 214 -10.07 -5.52 2.77
CA LYS A 214 -10.44 -4.72 1.60
C LYS A 214 -10.29 -3.24 1.85
N ILE A 215 -9.86 -2.53 0.81
CA ILE A 215 -9.78 -1.07 0.79
C ILE A 215 -10.41 -0.52 -0.48
N GLU A 216 -10.65 0.77 -0.50
CA GLU A 216 -11.25 1.46 -1.65
C GLU A 216 -10.36 2.55 -2.19
N THR A 217 -10.40 2.68 -3.51
CA THR A 217 -9.80 3.80 -4.25
C THR A 217 -10.85 4.35 -5.21
N ILE A 218 -10.94 5.68 -5.32
CA ILE A 218 -11.84 6.31 -6.27
C ILE A 218 -11.05 6.91 -7.41
N HIS A 219 -11.34 6.45 -8.61
CA HIS A 219 -10.79 6.96 -9.87
C HIS A 219 -11.76 7.97 -10.46
N MET A 220 -11.32 9.22 -10.59
CA MET A 220 -12.14 10.35 -11.04
C MET A 220 -11.52 11.00 -12.28
N PRO A 221 -11.86 10.57 -13.48
CA PRO A 221 -11.41 11.24 -14.70
C PRO A 221 -12.10 12.61 -14.86
N ARG A 222 -11.40 13.56 -15.42
CA ARG A 222 -11.94 14.86 -15.82
C ARG A 222 -11.65 15.10 -17.28
N ASP A 223 -12.71 15.17 -18.08
CA ASP A 223 -12.68 15.54 -19.49
C ASP A 223 -12.80 17.07 -19.57
N VAL A 224 -11.68 17.75 -19.52
CA VAL A 224 -11.55 19.19 -19.69
C VAL A 224 -10.46 19.47 -20.72
N LYS A 225 -10.25 20.74 -21.10
CA LYS A 225 -9.18 21.17 -22.04
C LYS A 225 -7.79 20.61 -21.69
N SER A 226 -7.54 20.28 -20.43
CA SER A 226 -6.36 19.52 -19.96
C SER A 226 -6.87 18.30 -19.20
N PRO A 227 -6.98 17.15 -19.85
CA PRO A 227 -7.48 15.92 -19.24
C PRO A 227 -6.68 15.57 -17.98
N ARG A 228 -7.37 15.24 -16.90
CA ARG A 228 -6.77 14.92 -15.58
C ARG A 228 -7.49 13.73 -14.97
N VAL A 229 -6.73 12.95 -14.21
CA VAL A 229 -7.30 11.92 -13.34
C VAL A 229 -6.98 12.30 -11.91
N THR A 230 -7.96 12.25 -11.03
CA THR A 230 -7.74 12.34 -9.59
C THR A 230 -8.01 10.97 -8.98
N LEU A 231 -7.02 10.45 -8.26
CA LEU A 231 -7.15 9.22 -7.49
C LEU A 231 -7.29 9.58 -6.01
N CYS A 232 -8.40 9.15 -5.42
CA CYS A 232 -8.62 9.24 -3.97
C CYS A 232 -8.24 7.88 -3.38
N ILE A 233 -7.11 7.85 -2.67
CA ILE A 233 -6.49 6.61 -2.18
C ILE A 233 -6.61 6.49 -0.65
N SER A 234 -6.60 5.26 -0.18
CA SER A 234 -6.67 4.89 1.23
C SER A 234 -5.27 4.81 1.86
N SER A 235 -5.17 5.11 3.15
CA SER A 235 -3.94 5.01 3.95
C SER A 235 -4.01 3.96 5.06
N GLN A 236 -5.21 3.47 5.39
CA GLN A 236 -5.46 2.47 6.42
C GLN A 236 -6.61 1.54 6.00
N VAL A 237 -6.68 0.37 6.63
CA VAL A 237 -7.86 -0.48 6.59
C VAL A 237 -8.78 -0.08 7.74
N GLY A 238 -9.88 0.61 7.42
CA GLY A 238 -10.71 1.29 8.41
C GLY A 238 -10.12 2.59 8.93
N CYS A 239 -10.60 3.13 10.05
CA CYS A 239 -10.12 4.38 10.62
C CYS A 239 -10.42 4.45 12.12
N ALA A 240 -9.44 4.95 12.91
CA ALA A 240 -9.58 5.12 14.35
C ALA A 240 -10.20 6.47 14.77
N MET A 241 -10.36 7.43 13.83
CA MET A 241 -10.75 8.80 14.18
C MET A 241 -12.18 8.91 14.68
N ASN A 242 -13.03 7.94 14.37
CA ASN A 242 -14.44 7.86 14.82
C ASN A 242 -15.25 9.15 14.54
N CYS A 243 -15.03 9.77 13.37
CA CYS A 243 -15.81 10.93 12.94
C CYS A 243 -17.26 10.52 12.73
N ALA A 244 -18.20 11.23 13.38
CA ALA A 244 -19.61 10.84 13.46
C ALA A 244 -20.32 10.81 12.09
N PHE A 245 -19.85 11.62 11.13
CA PHE A 245 -20.39 11.74 9.76
C PHE A 245 -19.69 10.84 8.73
N CYS A 246 -18.74 10.00 9.12
CA CYS A 246 -17.93 9.20 8.20
C CYS A 246 -18.23 7.71 8.31
N ALA A 247 -18.67 7.11 7.21
CA ALA A 247 -18.99 5.68 7.16
C ALA A 247 -17.76 4.78 7.46
N THR A 248 -16.56 5.17 7.02
CA THR A 248 -15.32 4.42 7.31
C THR A 248 -15.06 4.28 8.82
N ALA A 249 -15.49 5.25 9.63
CA ALA A 249 -15.33 5.20 11.08
C ALA A 249 -16.04 4.00 11.71
N THR A 250 -17.16 3.54 11.12
CA THR A 250 -17.92 2.38 11.62
C THR A 250 -17.16 1.04 11.51
N LEU A 251 -16.09 1.00 10.70
CA LEU A 251 -15.26 -0.21 10.53
C LEU A 251 -14.23 -0.37 11.65
N GLY A 252 -13.96 0.71 12.41
CA GLY A 252 -12.80 0.79 13.29
C GLY A 252 -11.48 0.67 12.50
N LEU A 253 -10.36 0.81 13.19
CA LEU A 253 -9.04 0.59 12.61
C LEU A 253 -8.69 -0.90 12.70
N ARG A 254 -8.30 -1.48 11.57
CA ARG A 254 -7.73 -2.84 11.51
C ARG A 254 -6.21 -2.78 11.51
N ARG A 255 -5.62 -2.05 10.55
CA ARG A 255 -4.18 -1.81 10.45
C ARG A 255 -3.85 -0.64 9.51
N ASN A 256 -2.62 -0.20 9.59
CA ASN A 256 -2.05 0.69 8.58
C ASN A 256 -1.83 -0.06 7.26
N LEU A 257 -1.90 0.65 6.15
CA LEU A 257 -1.40 0.16 4.87
C LEU A 257 0.13 0.33 4.82
N THR A 258 0.81 -0.61 4.19
CA THR A 258 2.23 -0.47 3.84
C THR A 258 2.40 0.57 2.73
N ALA A 259 3.60 1.10 2.57
CA ALA A 259 3.89 2.01 1.46
C ALA A 259 3.64 1.34 0.10
N SER A 260 3.96 0.04 -0.01
CA SER A 260 3.63 -0.79 -1.18
C SER A 260 2.14 -0.80 -1.48
N GLU A 261 1.27 -1.09 -0.51
CA GLU A 261 -0.18 -1.13 -0.70
C GLU A 261 -0.74 0.24 -1.11
N ILE A 262 -0.14 1.33 -0.59
CA ILE A 262 -0.51 2.71 -0.99
C ILE A 262 -0.10 2.98 -2.44
N VAL A 263 1.13 2.65 -2.84
CA VAL A 263 1.65 2.83 -4.19
C VAL A 263 0.86 1.99 -5.20
N GLN A 264 0.58 0.74 -4.88
CA GLN A 264 -0.14 -0.17 -5.74
C GLN A 264 -1.57 0.27 -6.06
N GLN A 265 -2.26 0.96 -5.14
CA GLN A 265 -3.57 1.55 -5.45
C GLN A 265 -3.49 2.47 -6.68
N VAL A 266 -2.42 3.28 -6.77
CA VAL A 266 -2.20 4.19 -7.90
C VAL A 266 -1.86 3.41 -9.17
N ILE A 267 -0.87 2.50 -9.10
CA ILE A 267 -0.42 1.71 -10.24
C ILE A 267 -1.58 0.87 -10.81
N CYS A 268 -2.29 0.12 -9.97
CA CYS A 268 -3.37 -0.75 -10.41
C CYS A 268 -4.58 0.02 -10.96
N ALA A 269 -4.92 1.17 -10.36
CA ALA A 269 -6.01 2.00 -10.87
C ALA A 269 -5.67 2.62 -12.25
N VAL A 270 -4.43 3.06 -12.45
CA VAL A 270 -3.97 3.60 -13.73
C VAL A 270 -3.82 2.50 -14.78
N ASP A 271 -3.32 1.34 -14.42
CA ASP A 271 -3.19 0.19 -15.31
C ASP A 271 -4.57 -0.29 -15.85
N ALA A 272 -5.58 -0.30 -14.97
CA ALA A 272 -6.91 -0.81 -15.30
C ALA A 272 -7.82 0.23 -16.00
N PHE A 273 -7.73 1.52 -15.64
CA PHE A 273 -8.71 2.54 -16.04
C PHE A 273 -8.09 3.75 -16.75
N GLY A 274 -6.80 3.77 -16.94
CA GLY A 274 -6.07 4.89 -17.51
C GLY A 274 -5.56 5.88 -16.46
N PRO A 275 -4.70 6.82 -16.87
CA PRO A 275 -4.94 7.76 -17.95
C PRO A 275 -4.43 7.26 -19.30
N SER A 276 -5.12 7.62 -20.35
CA SER A 276 -4.48 7.70 -21.65
C SER A 276 -3.29 8.68 -21.55
N GLN A 277 -2.22 8.48 -22.33
CA GLN A 277 -0.86 9.05 -22.21
C GLN A 277 -0.74 10.57 -21.91
N SER A 278 -1.79 11.35 -22.05
CA SER A 278 -1.80 12.81 -21.89
C SER A 278 -2.34 13.31 -20.55
N HIS A 279 -2.78 12.43 -19.66
CA HIS A 279 -3.48 12.85 -18.45
C HIS A 279 -2.52 13.09 -17.28
N ALA A 280 -2.63 14.24 -16.64
CA ALA A 280 -1.95 14.51 -15.39
C ALA A 280 -2.68 13.79 -14.25
N ILE A 281 -1.95 12.99 -13.48
CA ILE A 281 -2.46 12.31 -12.29
C ILE A 281 -2.38 13.27 -11.10
N ASN A 282 -3.49 13.43 -10.37
CA ASN A 282 -3.52 14.01 -9.04
C ASN A 282 -3.86 12.92 -8.03
N ILE A 283 -3.28 13.00 -6.85
CA ILE A 283 -3.53 12.06 -5.76
C ILE A 283 -4.07 12.83 -4.56
N VAL A 284 -5.14 12.32 -3.96
CA VAL A 284 -5.65 12.82 -2.69
C VAL A 284 -5.71 11.67 -1.69
N PHE A 285 -5.05 11.82 -0.55
CA PHE A 285 -5.11 10.89 0.57
C PHE A 285 -6.36 11.19 1.40
N MET A 286 -7.53 10.91 0.81
CA MET A 286 -8.86 11.20 1.35
C MET A 286 -9.78 9.96 1.31
N GLY A 287 -9.20 8.79 1.08
CA GLY A 287 -9.88 7.50 1.12
C GLY A 287 -10.07 7.01 2.55
N MET A 288 -9.97 5.70 2.75
CA MET A 288 -10.09 5.12 4.09
C MET A 288 -8.85 5.42 4.94
N GLY A 289 -9.06 5.85 6.19
CA GLY A 289 -8.00 6.09 7.17
C GLY A 289 -7.68 7.55 7.44
N GLU A 290 -6.83 7.75 8.45
CA GLU A 290 -6.18 9.02 8.78
C GLU A 290 -4.71 8.94 8.36
N ALA A 291 -4.32 9.70 7.37
CA ALA A 291 -2.98 9.62 6.78
C ALA A 291 -1.86 9.90 7.80
N LEU A 292 -2.09 10.83 8.74
CA LEU A 292 -1.13 11.15 9.79
C LEU A 292 -1.04 10.10 10.92
N MET A 293 -1.90 9.08 10.94
CA MET A 293 -1.70 7.89 11.78
C MET A 293 -0.86 6.82 11.09
N ASN A 294 -0.48 7.06 9.83
CA ASN A 294 0.37 6.19 9.02
C ASN A 294 1.46 7.00 8.28
N THR A 295 1.97 8.04 8.94
CA THR A 295 2.83 9.08 8.34
C THR A 295 4.01 8.50 7.58
N ASP A 296 4.74 7.56 8.17
CA ASP A 296 6.00 7.05 7.60
C ASP A 296 5.76 6.28 6.28
N ASN A 297 4.74 5.40 6.23
CA ASN A 297 4.36 4.70 5.00
C ASN A 297 3.80 5.65 3.93
N VAL A 298 3.02 6.66 4.35
CA VAL A 298 2.48 7.68 3.42
C VAL A 298 3.60 8.50 2.81
N LEU A 299 4.57 8.97 3.60
CA LEU A 299 5.73 9.71 3.08
C LEU A 299 6.59 8.84 2.15
N ARG A 300 6.83 7.59 2.54
CA ARG A 300 7.54 6.63 1.67
C ARG A 300 6.81 6.41 0.34
N ALA A 301 5.49 6.27 0.35
CA ALA A 301 4.69 6.14 -0.87
C ALA A 301 4.77 7.40 -1.74
N ILE A 302 4.75 8.60 -1.14
CA ILE A 302 4.93 9.87 -1.85
C ILE A 302 6.30 9.93 -2.53
N ASP A 303 7.37 9.52 -1.85
CA ASP A 303 8.72 9.49 -2.41
C ASP A 303 8.80 8.57 -3.63
N ILE A 304 8.22 7.38 -3.55
CA ILE A 304 8.18 6.40 -4.65
C ILE A 304 7.36 6.96 -5.84
N LEU A 305 6.17 7.49 -5.59
CA LEU A 305 5.28 8.02 -6.62
C LEU A 305 5.83 9.28 -7.29
N SER A 306 6.67 10.05 -6.57
CA SER A 306 7.34 11.25 -7.09
C SER A 306 8.64 10.95 -7.81
N HIS A 307 9.18 9.74 -7.69
CA HIS A 307 10.51 9.42 -8.20
C HIS A 307 10.61 9.62 -9.72
N PRO A 308 11.62 10.34 -10.23
CA PRO A 308 11.70 10.75 -11.65
C PRO A 308 11.77 9.58 -12.64
N ASN A 309 12.33 8.45 -12.23
CA ASN A 309 12.38 7.22 -13.04
C ASN A 309 11.09 6.41 -13.05
N GLY A 310 10.10 6.74 -12.19
CA GLY A 310 8.82 6.05 -12.07
C GLY A 310 7.65 6.86 -12.66
N LEU A 311 6.55 6.93 -11.89
CA LEU A 311 5.36 7.72 -12.26
C LEU A 311 5.67 9.22 -12.34
N ALA A 312 6.65 9.70 -11.59
CA ALA A 312 7.12 11.08 -11.56
C ALA A 312 5.97 12.08 -11.28
N ILE A 313 5.05 11.72 -10.39
CA ILE A 313 3.94 12.60 -10.01
C ILE A 313 4.48 13.69 -9.09
N PRO A 314 4.44 14.98 -9.50
CA PRO A 314 4.98 16.05 -8.67
C PRO A 314 4.27 16.13 -7.31
N PRO A 315 4.97 16.36 -6.18
CA PRO A 315 4.34 16.47 -4.85
C PRO A 315 3.24 17.52 -4.78
N VAL A 316 3.33 18.61 -5.57
CA VAL A 316 2.27 19.62 -5.69
C VAL A 316 0.95 19.11 -6.30
N ARG A 317 0.96 17.92 -6.87
CA ARG A 317 -0.24 17.21 -7.34
C ARG A 317 -0.75 16.17 -6.34
N MET A 318 -0.11 16.06 -5.21
CA MET A 318 -0.53 15.20 -4.11
C MET A 318 -1.06 16.06 -2.97
N THR A 319 -2.22 15.71 -2.44
CA THR A 319 -2.81 16.38 -1.28
C THR A 319 -3.04 15.38 -0.18
N LEU A 320 -2.41 15.62 0.97
CA LEU A 320 -2.60 14.85 2.19
C LEU A 320 -3.67 15.53 3.02
N SER A 321 -4.79 14.82 3.28
CA SER A 321 -5.84 15.28 4.17
C SER A 321 -5.68 14.67 5.55
N THR A 322 -5.94 15.47 6.59
CA THR A 322 -5.87 15.04 7.99
C THR A 322 -6.95 15.69 8.83
N SER A 323 -7.36 14.99 9.88
CA SER A 323 -8.20 15.52 10.94
C SER A 323 -7.51 16.56 11.84
N GLY A 324 -6.22 16.85 11.58
CA GLY A 324 -5.46 17.87 12.30
C GLY A 324 -4.62 17.31 13.45
N ILE A 325 -3.95 16.16 13.25
CA ILE A 325 -2.98 15.61 14.20
C ILE A 325 -1.72 16.48 14.18
N SER A 326 -1.74 17.57 14.94
CA SER A 326 -0.69 18.60 14.90
C SER A 326 0.68 18.10 15.32
N SER A 327 0.79 17.02 16.10
CA SER A 327 2.07 16.40 16.46
C SER A 327 2.80 15.74 15.28
N GLU A 328 2.10 15.33 14.23
CA GLU A 328 2.68 14.67 13.07
C GLU A 328 2.97 15.64 11.90
N LEU A 329 2.34 16.80 11.90
CA LEU A 329 2.54 17.81 10.83
C LEU A 329 4.01 18.21 10.63
N PRO A 330 4.88 18.30 11.66
CA PRO A 330 6.31 18.58 11.45
C PRO A 330 7.03 17.54 10.60
N LYS A 331 6.63 16.26 10.60
CA LYS A 331 7.21 15.24 9.69
C LYS A 331 6.89 15.58 8.22
N ILE A 332 5.65 15.97 7.95
CA ILE A 332 5.23 16.39 6.60
C ILE A 332 5.97 17.66 6.17
N GLN A 333 6.08 18.62 7.08
CA GLN A 333 6.78 19.88 6.85
C GLN A 333 8.21 19.68 6.37
N ASN A 334 8.92 18.74 6.99
CA ASN A 334 10.33 18.46 6.73
C ASN A 334 10.56 17.39 5.63
N ALA A 335 9.50 16.84 5.05
CA ALA A 335 9.62 15.83 4.01
C ALA A 335 10.22 16.42 2.73
N PRO A 336 11.21 15.75 2.09
CA PRO A 336 11.82 16.20 0.83
C PRO A 336 10.78 16.41 -0.28
N ASN A 337 9.85 15.48 -0.41
CA ASN A 337 8.76 15.49 -1.37
C ASN A 337 7.43 15.89 -0.70
N ARG A 338 7.44 17.07 -0.04
CA ARG A 338 6.29 17.58 0.73
C ARG A 338 5.04 17.76 -0.14
N PRO A 339 3.92 17.05 0.12
CA PRO A 339 2.64 17.25 -0.56
C PRO A 339 1.96 18.54 -0.12
N ASN A 340 0.87 18.92 -0.79
CA ASN A 340 -0.06 19.89 -0.24
C ASN A 340 -0.80 19.29 0.96
N ILE A 341 -1.26 20.14 1.89
CA ILE A 341 -2.04 19.70 3.03
C ILE A 341 -3.48 20.22 2.99
N ALA A 342 -4.39 19.36 3.42
CA ALA A 342 -5.78 19.70 3.67
C ALA A 342 -6.11 19.36 5.13
N ILE A 343 -6.75 20.26 5.84
CA ILE A 343 -7.15 20.08 7.23
C ILE A 343 -8.66 20.02 7.33
N SER A 344 -9.19 18.92 7.85
CA SER A 344 -10.61 18.75 8.14
C SER A 344 -10.98 19.53 9.41
N ILE A 345 -11.54 20.73 9.22
CA ILE A 345 -12.00 21.60 10.31
C ILE A 345 -13.37 21.15 10.81
N ASN A 346 -14.36 21.07 9.94
CA ASN A 346 -15.72 20.54 10.09
C ASN A 346 -16.56 21.11 11.25
N ALA A 347 -16.00 21.98 12.08
CA ALA A 347 -16.72 22.78 13.08
C ALA A 347 -15.87 23.97 13.51
N THR A 348 -16.50 24.97 14.08
CA THR A 348 -15.87 26.26 14.44
C THR A 348 -15.76 26.48 15.94
N THR A 349 -16.29 25.56 16.74
CA THR A 349 -16.12 25.49 18.20
C THR A 349 -15.58 24.12 18.59
N ASP A 350 -14.76 24.08 19.64
CA ASP A 350 -14.22 22.80 20.15
C ASP A 350 -15.32 21.88 20.69
N GLU A 351 -16.44 22.45 21.17
CA GLU A 351 -17.56 21.65 21.63
C GLU A 351 -18.21 20.87 20.46
N THR A 352 -18.60 21.55 19.40
CA THR A 352 -19.19 20.92 18.22
C THR A 352 -18.20 20.01 17.55
N ARG A 353 -16.93 20.44 17.41
CA ARG A 353 -15.90 19.63 16.80
C ARG A 353 -15.63 18.34 17.56
N SER A 354 -15.64 18.37 18.89
CA SER A 354 -15.43 17.17 19.73
C SER A 354 -16.57 16.16 19.62
N LYS A 355 -17.79 16.61 19.33
CA LYS A 355 -18.95 15.74 19.05
C LYS A 355 -18.83 15.10 17.67
N LEU A 356 -18.42 15.86 16.65
CA LEU A 356 -18.27 15.39 15.27
C LEU A 356 -16.96 14.62 15.04
N MET A 357 -15.88 15.05 15.67
CA MET A 357 -14.52 14.53 15.50
C MET A 357 -13.84 14.39 16.86
N PRO A 358 -13.93 13.23 17.53
CA PRO A 358 -13.42 13.04 18.90
C PRO A 358 -11.94 13.36 19.10
N ILE A 359 -11.14 13.29 18.02
CA ILE A 359 -9.71 13.64 18.00
C ILE A 359 -9.46 15.10 18.43
N ASN A 360 -10.47 15.98 18.33
CA ASN A 360 -10.40 17.37 18.79
C ASN A 360 -10.05 17.50 20.27
N LYS A 361 -10.44 16.52 21.10
CA LYS A 361 -10.08 16.51 22.53
C LYS A 361 -8.55 16.49 22.74
N LYS A 362 -7.80 15.90 21.81
CA LYS A 362 -6.35 15.85 21.85
C LYS A 362 -5.69 17.00 21.09
N PHE A 363 -6.31 17.40 19.97
CA PHE A 363 -5.81 18.45 19.08
C PHE A 363 -6.92 19.48 18.83
N PRO A 364 -7.12 20.44 19.76
CA PRO A 364 -8.17 21.46 19.64
C PRO A 364 -7.88 22.45 18.50
N LEU A 365 -8.88 23.19 18.08
CA LEU A 365 -8.80 24.16 16.98
C LEU A 365 -7.65 25.16 17.15
N ALA A 366 -7.39 25.62 18.38
CA ALA A 366 -6.30 26.55 18.67
C ALA A 366 -4.93 25.94 18.35
N SER A 367 -4.71 24.65 18.69
CA SER A 367 -3.47 23.92 18.38
C SER A 367 -3.28 23.78 16.86
N ILE A 368 -4.33 23.38 16.15
CA ILE A 368 -4.29 23.27 14.68
C ILE A 368 -3.97 24.62 14.05
N ARG A 369 -4.64 25.68 14.49
CA ARG A 369 -4.43 27.02 13.97
C ARG A 369 -3.00 27.51 14.21
N GLN A 370 -2.44 27.26 15.40
CA GLN A 370 -1.06 27.63 15.70
C GLN A 370 -0.07 26.91 14.77
N THR A 371 -0.24 25.59 14.60
CA THR A 371 0.60 24.81 13.68
C THR A 371 0.55 25.34 12.25
N LEU A 372 -0.65 25.75 11.78
CA LEU A 372 -0.81 26.35 10.46
C LEU A 372 -0.22 27.77 10.36
N ALA A 373 -0.26 28.55 11.43
CA ALA A 373 0.38 29.86 11.47
C ALA A 373 1.91 29.78 11.38
N ASP A 374 2.49 28.74 11.99
CA ASP A 374 3.92 28.45 12.01
C ASP A 374 4.38 27.63 10.78
N TRP A 375 3.46 27.24 9.88
CA TRP A 375 3.77 26.43 8.72
C TRP A 375 4.63 27.20 7.70
N PRO A 376 5.76 26.64 7.23
CA PRO A 376 6.63 27.31 6.27
C PRO A 376 6.05 27.19 4.85
N TYR A 377 5.08 28.00 4.54
CA TYR A 377 4.44 28.02 3.23
C TYR A 377 5.44 28.31 2.11
N ARG A 378 5.42 27.48 1.06
CA ARG A 378 6.13 27.76 -0.19
C ARG A 378 5.44 28.93 -0.92
N SER A 379 6.12 29.54 -1.87
CA SER A 379 5.51 30.57 -2.72
C SER A 379 4.21 30.02 -3.36
N HIS A 380 3.12 30.74 -3.22
CA HIS A 380 1.76 30.39 -3.70
C HIS A 380 1.13 29.15 -3.07
N GLU A 381 1.77 28.51 -2.09
CA GLU A 381 1.16 27.39 -1.34
C GLU A 381 0.01 27.89 -0.47
N LYS A 382 -1.06 27.13 -0.44
CA LYS A 382 -2.23 27.37 0.42
C LYS A 382 -2.61 26.09 1.12
N VAL A 383 -2.98 26.20 2.40
CA VAL A 383 -3.64 25.09 3.09
C VAL A 383 -5.10 25.00 2.61
N LEU A 384 -5.58 23.78 2.38
CA LEU A 384 -6.99 23.52 2.16
C LEU A 384 -7.67 23.33 3.52
N LEU A 385 -8.67 24.15 3.81
CA LEU A 385 -9.52 23.99 5.00
C LEU A 385 -10.82 23.30 4.55
N GLU A 386 -10.94 22.01 4.88
CA GLU A 386 -12.08 21.20 4.50
C GLU A 386 -13.20 21.34 5.54
N TYR A 387 -14.42 21.63 5.08
CA TYR A 387 -15.56 21.84 5.94
C TYR A 387 -16.78 21.10 5.38
N VAL A 388 -17.11 19.97 5.99
CA VAL A 388 -18.32 19.21 5.70
C VAL A 388 -19.49 19.94 6.36
N LEU A 389 -20.42 20.43 5.56
CA LEU A 389 -21.56 21.23 6.00
C LEU A 389 -22.74 20.31 6.34
N LEU A 390 -23.16 20.33 7.60
CA LEU A 390 -24.22 19.50 8.19
C LEU A 390 -25.37 20.39 8.63
N SER A 391 -26.58 20.15 8.11
CA SER A 391 -27.78 20.94 8.37
C SER A 391 -28.12 21.02 9.87
N GLY A 392 -28.28 22.21 10.39
CA GLY A 392 -28.65 22.48 11.77
C GLY A 392 -27.56 22.20 12.81
N ILE A 393 -26.32 21.93 12.40
CA ILE A 393 -25.23 21.57 13.31
C ILE A 393 -24.06 22.55 13.22
N ASN A 394 -23.56 22.81 12.01
CA ASN A 394 -22.37 23.63 11.77
C ASN A 394 -22.55 24.60 10.58
N ASP A 395 -23.78 24.87 10.17
CA ASP A 395 -24.17 25.62 8.97
C ASP A 395 -24.77 26.99 9.26
N THR A 396 -24.61 27.50 10.50
CA THR A 396 -25.13 28.83 10.89
C THR A 396 -24.26 29.96 10.33
N ASP A 397 -24.84 31.16 10.24
CA ASP A 397 -24.10 32.38 9.85
C ASP A 397 -22.93 32.67 10.78
N ASP A 398 -23.09 32.36 12.08
CA ASP A 398 -22.02 32.53 13.06
C ASP A 398 -20.91 31.50 12.87
N ASP A 399 -21.23 30.28 12.41
CA ASP A 399 -20.20 29.31 12.01
C ASP A 399 -19.38 29.82 10.82
N ALA A 400 -20.05 30.40 9.81
CA ALA A 400 -19.35 30.99 8.68
C ALA A 400 -18.38 32.10 9.11
N ARG A 401 -18.86 33.02 10.00
CA ARG A 401 -18.02 34.11 10.54
C ARG A 401 -16.83 33.57 11.36
N ARG A 402 -17.06 32.59 12.22
CA ARG A 402 -15.98 31.95 13.01
C ARG A 402 -14.98 31.21 12.13
N LEU A 403 -15.43 30.54 11.04
CA LEU A 403 -14.54 29.89 10.09
C LEU A 403 -13.68 30.92 9.36
N ALA A 404 -14.25 32.04 8.93
CA ALA A 404 -13.51 33.16 8.37
C ALA A 404 -12.44 33.69 9.35
N GLN A 405 -12.82 33.86 10.63
CA GLN A 405 -11.89 34.28 11.68
C GLN A 405 -10.77 33.25 11.92
N PHE A 406 -11.07 31.96 11.87
CA PHE A 406 -10.06 30.89 11.97
C PHE A 406 -9.04 30.98 10.82
N ALA A 407 -9.52 31.24 9.60
CA ALA A 407 -8.71 31.34 8.39
C ALA A 407 -7.92 32.65 8.26
N LEU A 408 -8.25 33.66 9.07
CA LEU A 408 -7.66 35.01 8.98
C LEU A 408 -6.12 34.94 9.07
N ARG A 409 -5.46 35.60 8.10
CA ARG A 409 -3.99 35.66 7.93
C ARG A 409 -3.30 34.33 7.60
N LEU A 410 -4.05 33.25 7.36
CA LEU A 410 -3.48 32.02 6.81
C LEU A 410 -3.51 32.09 5.28
N PRO A 411 -2.49 31.62 4.56
CA PRO A 411 -2.59 31.31 3.12
C PRO A 411 -3.52 30.13 2.93
N HIS A 412 -4.79 30.35 2.61
CA HIS A 412 -5.83 29.32 2.63
C HIS A 412 -6.69 29.27 1.37
N ASN A 413 -7.36 28.15 1.20
CA ASN A 413 -8.57 27.97 0.41
C ASN A 413 -9.56 27.13 1.24
N ILE A 414 -10.80 27.55 1.36
CA ILE A 414 -11.85 26.83 2.09
C ILE A 414 -12.63 25.96 1.10
N ASN A 415 -12.65 24.66 1.33
CA ASN A 415 -13.50 23.72 0.59
C ASN A 415 -14.78 23.45 1.38
N ILE A 416 -15.90 23.96 0.92
CA ILE A 416 -17.22 23.63 1.45
C ILE A 416 -17.70 22.35 0.77
N ILE A 417 -18.05 21.35 1.57
CA ILE A 417 -18.48 20.03 1.14
C ILE A 417 -19.89 19.81 1.71
N PRO A 418 -20.97 19.98 0.93
CA PRO A 418 -22.28 19.56 1.38
C PRO A 418 -22.26 18.09 1.77
N TYR A 419 -22.89 17.74 2.87
CA TYR A 419 -22.85 16.38 3.39
C TYR A 419 -23.42 15.38 2.38
N ASN A 420 -22.75 14.26 2.23
CA ASN A 420 -23.22 13.15 1.39
C ASN A 420 -23.98 12.15 2.26
N GLU A 421 -25.29 12.24 2.25
CA GLU A 421 -26.15 11.39 3.07
C GLU A 421 -25.93 9.91 2.78
N THR A 422 -26.04 9.10 3.82
CA THR A 422 -26.04 7.63 3.72
C THR A 422 -27.36 7.09 4.31
N PRO A 423 -27.84 5.91 3.90
CA PRO A 423 -29.11 5.36 4.39
C PRO A 423 -29.19 5.10 5.91
N ARG A 424 -28.09 5.30 6.62
CA ARG A 424 -27.96 5.02 8.07
C ARG A 424 -27.81 6.26 8.92
N ASP A 425 -27.80 7.46 8.31
CA ASP A 425 -27.40 8.67 8.98
C ASP A 425 -28.55 9.41 9.66
N THR A 426 -28.19 10.03 10.79
CA THR A 426 -29.00 11.03 11.46
C THR A 426 -28.67 12.47 11.00
N PHE A 427 -27.67 12.60 10.12
CA PHE A 427 -27.25 13.89 9.56
C PHE A 427 -27.90 14.14 8.21
N HIS A 428 -28.12 15.43 7.91
CA HIS A 428 -28.72 15.88 6.67
C HIS A 428 -27.84 16.91 5.97
N ALA A 429 -27.88 16.90 4.62
CA ALA A 429 -27.28 17.96 3.84
C ALA A 429 -28.08 19.27 4.02
N PRO A 430 -27.40 20.44 4.10
CA PRO A 430 -28.12 21.72 4.05
C PRO A 430 -28.73 21.95 2.68
N THR A 431 -29.74 22.83 2.63
CA THR A 431 -30.34 23.22 1.35
C THR A 431 -29.33 23.96 0.46
N PRO A 432 -29.48 23.95 -0.87
CA PRO A 432 -28.61 24.73 -1.76
C PRO A 432 -28.53 26.21 -1.38
N ASP A 433 -29.64 26.81 -0.90
CA ASP A 433 -29.69 28.22 -0.47
C ASP A 433 -28.86 28.45 0.80
N ASP A 434 -28.89 27.52 1.76
CA ASP A 434 -28.08 27.59 2.97
C ASP A 434 -26.61 27.48 2.64
N VAL A 435 -26.24 26.56 1.74
CA VAL A 435 -24.86 26.41 1.23
C VAL A 435 -24.40 27.74 0.59
N GLN A 436 -25.21 28.33 -0.27
CA GLN A 436 -24.86 29.58 -0.95
C GLN A 436 -24.77 30.75 0.04
N ARG A 437 -25.64 30.82 1.02
CA ARG A 437 -25.57 31.81 2.11
C ARG A 437 -24.29 31.69 2.88
N PHE A 438 -23.92 30.49 3.32
CA PHE A 438 -22.70 30.20 4.05
C PHE A 438 -21.44 30.61 3.24
N ILE A 439 -21.37 30.23 1.96
CA ILE A 439 -20.29 30.60 1.04
C ILE A 439 -20.18 32.11 0.89
N ARG A 440 -21.32 32.82 0.74
CA ARG A 440 -21.32 34.28 0.57
C ARG A 440 -20.72 34.99 1.79
N ILE A 441 -21.08 34.58 3.00
CA ILE A 441 -20.52 35.15 4.24
C ILE A 441 -19.00 34.98 4.27
N LEU A 442 -18.48 33.81 3.87
CA LEU A 442 -17.05 33.57 3.80
C LEU A 442 -16.35 34.44 2.74
N GLN A 443 -17.00 34.61 1.57
CA GLN A 443 -16.46 35.44 0.48
C GLN A 443 -16.47 36.92 0.86
N ASP A 444 -17.53 37.41 1.50
CA ASP A 444 -17.64 38.80 2.00
C ASP A 444 -16.58 39.10 3.07
N ALA A 445 -16.14 38.07 3.81
CA ALA A 445 -15.01 38.14 4.73
C ALA A 445 -13.64 38.02 4.05
N GLY A 446 -13.59 37.97 2.72
CA GLY A 446 -12.34 37.89 1.93
C GLY A 446 -11.73 36.50 1.82
N CYS A 447 -12.43 35.43 2.17
CA CYS A 447 -11.95 34.06 2.03
C CYS A 447 -12.05 33.57 0.58
N LEU A 448 -11.06 32.80 0.15
CA LEU A 448 -11.17 32.02 -1.08
C LEU A 448 -11.96 30.75 -0.77
N VAL A 449 -13.10 30.58 -1.44
CA VAL A 449 -14.02 29.46 -1.19
C VAL A 449 -14.25 28.64 -2.46
N THR A 450 -14.19 27.33 -2.33
CA THR A 450 -14.54 26.37 -3.37
C THR A 450 -15.69 25.49 -2.88
N LEU A 451 -16.76 25.39 -3.67
CA LEU A 451 -17.80 24.40 -3.44
C LEU A 451 -17.35 23.08 -4.10
N ARG A 452 -17.18 22.05 -3.29
CA ARG A 452 -16.83 20.72 -3.79
C ARG A 452 -18.07 19.96 -4.18
N VAL A 453 -18.29 19.82 -5.47
CA VAL A 453 -19.35 18.97 -6.00
C VAL A 453 -18.98 17.51 -5.77
N ALA A 454 -19.86 16.76 -5.11
CA ALA A 454 -19.68 15.34 -4.86
C ALA A 454 -19.65 14.56 -6.20
N ARG A 455 -18.73 13.63 -6.33
CA ARG A 455 -18.60 12.70 -7.45
C ARG A 455 -18.74 11.27 -6.96
N GLY A 456 -19.28 10.38 -7.81
CA GLY A 456 -19.46 8.98 -7.46
C GLY A 456 -20.44 8.71 -6.33
N VAL A 457 -21.37 9.65 -6.02
CA VAL A 457 -22.39 9.48 -4.96
C VAL A 457 -23.21 8.20 -5.17
N GLN A 458 -23.62 7.94 -6.41
CA GLN A 458 -24.47 6.81 -6.78
C GLN A 458 -23.78 5.44 -6.55
N VAL A 459 -22.47 5.42 -6.53
CA VAL A 459 -21.67 4.21 -6.29
C VAL A 459 -21.08 4.16 -4.87
N GLY A 460 -21.50 5.07 -3.97
CA GLY A 460 -20.95 5.18 -2.62
C GLY A 460 -19.47 5.56 -2.59
N GLY A 461 -19.00 6.28 -3.61
CA GLY A 461 -17.62 6.73 -3.75
C GLY A 461 -17.37 8.18 -3.32
N ALA A 462 -18.38 8.89 -2.82
CA ALA A 462 -18.21 10.25 -2.32
C ALA A 462 -17.51 10.29 -0.95
N CYS A 463 -17.01 11.47 -0.59
CA CYS A 463 -16.31 11.66 0.69
C CYS A 463 -17.20 11.23 1.87
N GLY A 464 -16.63 10.42 2.76
CA GLY A 464 -17.31 9.87 3.92
C GLY A 464 -18.11 8.59 3.68
N GLN A 465 -18.26 8.09 2.45
CA GLN A 465 -19.13 6.96 2.10
C GLN A 465 -18.41 5.59 2.00
N LEU A 466 -17.08 5.54 2.08
CA LEU A 466 -16.30 4.33 1.82
C LEU A 466 -16.45 3.28 2.94
N LEU A 467 -16.84 2.07 2.58
CA LEU A 467 -17.12 0.95 3.50
C LEU A 467 -16.42 -0.36 3.15
N ALA A 468 -15.65 -0.42 2.05
CA ALA A 468 -15.02 -1.64 1.52
C ALA A 468 -16.00 -2.83 1.33
N LYS A 469 -17.26 -2.55 0.99
CA LYS A 469 -18.31 -3.53 0.73
C LYS A 469 -18.68 -3.53 -0.74
N ARG A 470 -18.94 -4.72 -1.30
CA ARG A 470 -19.55 -4.82 -2.64
C ARG A 470 -20.89 -4.09 -2.65
N ALA A 471 -21.21 -3.46 -3.78
CA ALA A 471 -22.58 -3.02 -4.01
C ALA A 471 -23.52 -4.22 -3.81
N LYS A 472 -24.61 -4.06 -3.05
CA LYS A 472 -25.68 -5.07 -3.07
C LYS A 472 -26.15 -5.14 -4.53
N GLN A 473 -26.04 -6.30 -5.17
CA GLN A 473 -26.84 -6.58 -6.35
C GLN A 473 -28.30 -6.38 -5.91
N ASN A 474 -28.95 -5.38 -6.48
CA ASN A 474 -30.40 -5.28 -6.40
C ASN A 474 -30.91 -6.46 -7.24
N ASP A 475 -31.41 -7.49 -6.55
CA ASP A 475 -32.26 -8.53 -7.15
C ASP A 475 -33.56 -7.91 -7.67
#